data_7f137aa7c37a07bbecb960dcafcbb0ea
#
_entry.id   7f137aa7c37a07bbecb960dcafcbb0ea
#
_cell.length_a   1.000
_cell.length_b   1.000
_cell.length_c   1.000
_cell.angle_alpha   90.00
_cell.angle_beta   90.00
_cell.angle_gamma   90.00
#
_symmetry.space_group_name_H-M   'P 1'
#
loop_
_entity.id
_entity.type
_entity.pdbx_description
1 polymer ?
#
loop_
_entity_poly.entity_id
_entity_poly.type
_entity_poly.pdbx_seq_one_letter_code
_entity_poly.pdbx_strand_id
1 'polypeptide(L)'
;YKVTQGLLQEFGDKRVIDTPITEYGFAGIAVGAAFAGLKPVTEFMTWNFAMQAIDHIINSAAKTLYMAGGQLGCPIVFRGPNGAA
;
A
#
# COMPACT_ATOMS: atom_id res chain seq x y z
N TYR A 1 0.96 -14.97 -0.50
CA TYR A 1 0.76 -16.42 -0.52
C TYR A 1 -0.60 -16.79 0.08
N LYS A 2 -1.67 -16.37 -0.56
CA LYS A 2 -3.05 -16.78 -0.27
C LYS A 2 -3.59 -16.36 1.11
N VAL A 3 -2.94 -15.43 1.79
CA VAL A 3 -3.43 -14.93 3.07
C VAL A 3 -4.77 -14.19 2.90
N THR A 4 -4.98 -13.57 1.75
CA THR A 4 -6.19 -12.81 1.44
C THR A 4 -7.22 -13.63 0.65
N GLN A 5 -7.03 -14.94 0.54
CA GLN A 5 -7.95 -15.80 -0.23
C GLN A 5 -9.37 -15.69 0.31
N GLY A 6 -10.32 -15.46 -0.59
CA GLY A 6 -11.73 -15.32 -0.23
C GLY A 6 -12.20 -13.90 0.04
N LEU A 7 -11.29 -12.94 0.25
CA LEU A 7 -11.69 -11.56 0.54
C LEU A 7 -12.36 -10.89 -0.64
N LEU A 8 -11.85 -11.11 -1.86
CA LEU A 8 -12.45 -10.52 -3.06
C LEU A 8 -13.89 -10.97 -3.25
N GLN A 9 -14.14 -12.26 -3.05
CA GLN A 9 -15.48 -12.83 -3.19
C GLN A 9 -16.44 -12.28 -2.13
N GLU A 10 -15.95 -12.03 -0.93
CA GLU A 10 -16.78 -11.55 0.17
C GLU A 10 -17.04 -10.04 0.11
N PHE A 11 -16.02 -9.24 -0.18
CA PHE A 11 -16.10 -7.79 -0.06
C PHE A 11 -16.16 -7.05 -1.40
N GLY A 12 -15.90 -7.71 -2.51
CA GLY A 12 -16.01 -7.15 -3.86
C GLY A 12 -14.76 -6.39 -4.30
N ASP A 13 -14.75 -6.03 -5.59
CA ASP A 13 -13.60 -5.46 -6.28
C ASP A 13 -13.35 -3.98 -5.95
N LYS A 14 -14.30 -3.32 -5.31
CA LYS A 14 -14.09 -1.94 -4.83
C LYS A 14 -13.37 -1.89 -3.49
N ARG A 15 -13.41 -2.97 -2.74
CA ARG A 15 -12.75 -3.09 -1.44
C ARG A 15 -11.45 -3.90 -1.55
N VAL A 16 -11.44 -4.91 -2.40
CA VAL A 16 -10.29 -5.77 -2.62
C VAL A 16 -9.87 -5.63 -4.07
N ILE A 17 -8.75 -4.97 -4.28
CA ILE A 17 -8.33 -4.51 -5.61
C ILE A 17 -7.08 -5.26 -6.02
N ASP A 18 -7.18 -6.01 -7.11
CA ASP A 18 -6.02 -6.59 -7.76
C ASP A 18 -5.37 -5.56 -8.68
N THR A 19 -4.06 -5.51 -8.65
CA THR A 19 -3.29 -4.57 -9.46
C THR A 19 -2.33 -5.33 -10.38
N PRO A 20 -1.88 -4.70 -11.47
CA PRO A 20 -0.69 -5.21 -12.17
C PRO A 20 0.50 -5.29 -11.23
N ILE A 21 1.49 -6.11 -11.56
CA ILE A 21 2.74 -6.18 -10.80
C ILE A 21 3.52 -4.89 -11.09
N THR A 22 3.43 -3.96 -10.17
CA THR A 22 4.07 -2.65 -10.29
C THR A 22 4.13 -2.01 -8.90
N GLU A 23 5.13 -2.36 -8.10
CA GLU A 23 5.22 -1.93 -6.71
C GLU A 23 5.23 -0.41 -6.56
N TYR A 24 5.97 0.27 -7.43
CA TYR A 24 5.97 1.73 -7.44
C TYR A 24 4.57 2.28 -7.70
N GLY A 25 3.89 1.74 -8.70
CA GLY A 25 2.57 2.20 -9.12
C GLY A 25 1.49 1.95 -8.08
N PHE A 26 1.34 0.70 -7.61
CA PHE A 26 0.26 0.40 -6.67
C PHE A 26 0.52 1.02 -5.30
N ALA A 27 1.77 1.14 -4.87
CA ALA A 27 2.09 1.83 -3.62
C ALA A 27 1.74 3.32 -3.73
N GLY A 28 2.02 3.96 -4.85
CA GLY A 28 1.65 5.35 -5.08
C GLY A 28 0.15 5.58 -5.06
N ILE A 29 -0.62 4.70 -5.70
CA ILE A 29 -2.08 4.76 -5.67
C ILE A 29 -2.60 4.60 -4.24
N ALA A 30 -2.05 3.65 -3.49
CA ALA A 30 -2.46 3.41 -2.11
C ALA A 30 -2.14 4.62 -1.22
N VAL A 31 -0.98 5.23 -1.37
CA VAL A 31 -0.62 6.44 -0.62
C VAL A 31 -1.60 7.57 -0.94
N GLY A 32 -1.91 7.78 -2.23
CA GLY A 32 -2.90 8.78 -2.64
C GLY A 32 -4.29 8.50 -2.07
N ALA A 33 -4.71 7.24 -2.04
CA ALA A 33 -5.97 6.85 -1.44
C ALA A 33 -6.00 7.17 0.06
N ALA A 34 -4.88 6.94 0.76
CA ALA A 34 -4.77 7.31 2.17
C ALA A 34 -4.85 8.82 2.36
N PHE A 35 -4.21 9.61 1.50
CA PHE A 35 -4.34 11.07 1.54
C PHE A 35 -5.79 11.52 1.36
N ALA A 36 -6.56 10.80 0.56
CA ALA A 36 -7.95 11.12 0.30
C ALA A 36 -8.91 10.64 1.38
N GLY A 37 -8.42 10.06 2.47
CA GLY A 37 -9.23 9.68 3.62
C GLY A 37 -9.57 8.19 3.72
N LEU A 38 -9.07 7.37 2.80
CA LEU A 38 -9.20 5.92 2.90
C LEU A 38 -8.12 5.34 3.83
N LYS A 39 -8.27 4.08 4.17
CA LYS A 39 -7.30 3.37 5.04
C LYS A 39 -6.85 2.10 4.33
N PRO A 40 -5.99 2.23 3.31
CA PRO A 40 -5.57 1.09 2.51
C PRO A 40 -4.63 0.16 3.27
N VAL A 41 -4.76 -1.12 2.98
CA VAL A 41 -3.78 -2.14 3.33
C VAL A 41 -3.13 -2.57 2.03
N THR A 42 -1.85 -2.25 1.86
CA THR A 42 -1.09 -2.51 0.65
C THR A 42 -0.23 -3.73 0.85
N GLU A 43 -0.43 -4.75 0.03
CA GLU A 43 0.33 -5.99 0.14
C GLU A 43 1.40 -6.09 -0.93
N PHE A 44 2.64 -6.28 -0.51
CA PHE A 44 3.69 -6.74 -1.40
C PHE A 44 3.66 -8.27 -1.47
N MET A 45 3.88 -8.83 -2.65
CA MET A 45 3.96 -10.29 -2.79
C MET A 45 5.12 -10.87 -1.98
N THR A 46 6.20 -10.13 -1.88
CA THR A 46 7.32 -10.39 -0.98
C THR A 46 8.06 -9.08 -0.74
N TRP A 47 8.61 -8.91 0.46
CA TRP A 47 9.38 -7.71 0.79
C TRP A 47 10.65 -7.54 -0.05
N ASN A 48 11.08 -8.59 -0.73
CA ASN A 48 12.19 -8.49 -1.69
C ASN A 48 11.98 -7.36 -2.70
N PHE A 49 10.72 -7.12 -3.12
CA PHE A 49 10.41 -6.14 -4.15
C PHE A 49 9.85 -4.83 -3.60
N ALA A 50 9.74 -4.69 -2.28
CA ALA A 50 9.28 -3.45 -1.67
C ALA A 50 10.20 -2.28 -1.95
N MET A 51 11.48 -2.53 -2.24
CA MET A 51 12.43 -1.48 -2.56
C MET A 51 12.05 -0.69 -3.82
N GLN A 52 11.27 -1.27 -4.72
CA GLN A 52 10.76 -0.55 -5.89
C GLN A 52 9.77 0.54 -5.50
N ALA A 53 9.17 0.42 -4.32
CA ALA A 53 8.20 1.40 -3.79
C ALA A 53 8.77 2.25 -2.65
N ILE A 54 10.08 2.18 -2.38
CA ILE A 54 10.66 2.80 -1.19
C ILE A 54 10.46 4.32 -1.18
N ASP A 55 10.46 4.97 -2.32
CA ASP A 55 10.18 6.40 -2.43
C ASP A 55 8.80 6.73 -1.88
N HIS A 56 7.78 5.97 -2.26
CA HIS A 56 6.43 6.21 -1.78
C HIS A 56 6.26 5.89 -0.31
N ILE A 57 6.98 4.90 0.22
CA ILE A 57 6.93 4.57 1.64
C ILE A 57 7.56 5.69 2.48
N ILE A 58 8.73 6.15 2.08
CA ILE A 58 9.52 7.10 2.87
C ILE A 58 9.14 8.55 2.56
N ASN A 59 9.21 8.94 1.29
CA ASN A 59 9.03 10.33 0.91
C ASN A 59 7.56 10.71 0.83
N SER A 60 6.73 9.88 0.23
CA SER A 60 5.31 10.18 0.09
C SER A 60 4.53 9.89 1.37
N ALA A 61 4.59 8.68 1.90
CA ALA A 61 3.78 8.31 3.05
C ALA A 61 4.32 8.89 4.37
N ALA A 62 5.60 8.71 4.64
CA ALA A 62 6.15 9.06 5.96
C ALA A 62 6.41 10.56 6.12
N LYS A 63 6.86 11.23 5.08
CA LYS A 63 7.30 12.64 5.20
C LYS A 63 6.23 13.67 4.89
N THR A 64 5.18 13.32 4.19
CA THR A 64 4.20 14.31 3.72
C THR A 64 3.48 15.01 4.87
N LEU A 65 3.19 14.32 5.95
CA LEU A 65 2.55 14.95 7.11
C LEU A 65 3.36 16.16 7.59
N TYR A 66 4.67 16.00 7.72
CA TYR A 66 5.55 17.10 8.13
C TYR A 66 5.62 18.17 7.05
N MET A 67 5.82 17.79 5.79
CA MET A 67 5.95 18.75 4.68
C MET A 67 4.66 19.54 4.44
N ALA A 68 3.51 18.96 4.76
CA ALA A 68 2.20 19.61 4.62
C ALA A 68 1.77 20.35 5.89
N GLY A 69 2.66 20.56 6.85
CA GLY A 69 2.34 21.29 8.06
C GLY A 69 1.32 20.57 8.94
N GLY A 70 1.25 19.27 8.89
CA GLY A 70 0.31 18.45 9.67
C GLY A 70 -1.08 18.30 9.05
N GLN A 71 -1.30 18.84 7.85
CA GLN A 71 -2.64 18.87 7.24
C GLN A 71 -2.98 17.64 6.41
N LEU A 72 -1.99 16.80 6.07
CA LEU A 72 -2.19 15.66 5.19
C LEU A 72 -1.56 14.41 5.79
N GLY A 73 -2.40 13.57 6.39
CA GLY A 73 -1.98 12.30 6.96
C GLY A 73 -2.06 11.17 5.96
N CYS A 74 -1.38 10.05 6.28
CA CYS A 74 -1.37 8.86 5.41
C CYS A 74 -1.59 7.61 6.27
N PRO A 75 -2.87 7.29 6.62
CA PRO A 75 -3.19 6.11 7.42
C PRO A 75 -3.15 4.86 6.54
N ILE A 76 -1.98 4.28 6.37
CA ILE A 76 -1.73 3.17 5.46
C ILE A 76 -0.99 2.05 6.18
N VAL A 77 -1.26 0.82 5.77
CA VAL A 77 -0.52 -0.37 6.20
C VAL A 77 0.16 -0.97 4.98
N PHE A 78 1.45 -1.22 5.10
CA PHE A 78 2.21 -2.03 4.14
C PHE A 78 2.50 -3.37 4.78
N ARG A 79 2.15 -4.46 4.10
CA ARG A 79 2.36 -5.81 4.59
C ARG A 79 2.88 -6.72 3.50
N GLY A 80 3.48 -7.81 3.89
CA GLY A 80 3.95 -8.82 2.96
C GLY A 80 4.80 -9.88 3.66
N PRO A 81 5.02 -11.02 3.01
CA PRO A 81 5.88 -12.06 3.54
C PRO A 81 7.35 -11.68 3.46
N ASN A 82 8.15 -12.32 4.28
CA ASN A 82 9.60 -12.12 4.34
C ASN A 82 10.29 -13.46 4.52
N GLY A 83 11.60 -13.50 4.25
CA GLY A 83 12.40 -14.71 4.42
C GLY A 83 12.42 -15.61 3.20
N ALA A 84 12.77 -16.86 3.40
CA ALA A 84 12.81 -17.86 2.33
C ALA A 84 11.40 -18.23 1.87
N ALA A 85 11.25 -18.40 0.56
CA ALA A 85 9.94 -18.73 -0.04
C ALA A 85 9.54 -20.17 0.22
#